data_bfb94bcbc5685a11aa1a078e6b3762fb
#
_entry.id   bfb94bcbc5685a11aa1a078e6b3762fb
#
_cell.length_a   1.000
_cell.length_b   1.000
_cell.length_c   1.000
_cell.angle_alpha   90.00
_cell.angle_beta   90.00
_cell.angle_gamma   90.00
#
_symmetry.space_group_name_H-M   'P 1'
#
loop_
_entity.id
_entity.type
_entity.pdbx_description
1 polymer ?
#
loop_
_entity_poly.entity_id
_entity_poly.type
_entity_poly.pdbx_seq_one_letter_code
_entity_poly.pdbx_strand_id
1 'polypeptide(L)'
;MLPQRLIIVGGGYIGLEFASMYAEFGSKVTLLEGGNRFMPRNDQDIANSVKEVLEKKGIEIHLNARAQSIHDTNDGVTLTYSDVSDGTPYFVDGDAILIATGRKPMIEGLNLQAAGIGVDAHGAIVVNDQLRTTVPHVWAMGDV
;
A
#
# COMPACT_ATOMS: atom_id res chain seq x y z
N MET A 1 19.34 -8.43 -6.12
CA MET A 1 19.05 -9.89 -6.27
C MET A 1 17.54 -10.02 -6.31
N LEU A 2 16.98 -10.88 -7.15
CA LEU A 2 15.53 -11.15 -7.19
C LEU A 2 15.17 -12.03 -5.98
N PRO A 3 14.19 -11.60 -5.11
CA PRO A 3 13.75 -12.45 -4.00
C PRO A 3 13.01 -13.67 -4.55
N GLN A 4 13.20 -14.83 -3.95
CA GLN A 4 12.43 -16.04 -4.29
C GLN A 4 11.06 -15.99 -3.65
N ARG A 5 10.94 -15.41 -2.43
CA ARG A 5 9.71 -15.23 -1.67
C ARG A 5 9.55 -13.75 -1.34
N LEU A 6 8.56 -13.10 -1.96
CA LEU A 6 8.26 -11.68 -1.74
C LEU A 6 6.95 -11.54 -0.97
N ILE A 7 7.00 -10.81 0.14
CA ILE A 7 5.80 -10.40 0.88
C ILE A 7 5.46 -8.97 0.45
N ILE A 8 4.22 -8.71 0.08
CA ILE A 8 3.72 -7.36 -0.24
C ILE A 8 2.64 -6.99 0.76
N VAL A 9 2.81 -5.85 1.44
CA VAL A 9 1.83 -5.30 2.37
C VAL A 9 1.13 -4.12 1.71
N GLY A 10 -0.16 -4.27 1.44
CA GLY A 10 -1.03 -3.30 0.78
C GLY A 10 -1.47 -3.74 -0.62
N GLY A 11 -2.78 -3.97 -0.78
CA GLY A 11 -3.45 -4.39 -2.01
C GLY A 11 -3.93 -3.23 -2.90
N GLY A 12 -3.30 -2.06 -2.79
CA GLY A 12 -3.52 -0.94 -3.71
C GLY A 12 -2.84 -1.17 -5.06
N TYR A 13 -3.06 -0.27 -6.04
CA TYR A 13 -2.52 -0.42 -7.40
C TYR A 13 -1.02 -0.69 -7.44
N ILE A 14 -0.23 0.04 -6.64
CA ILE A 14 1.23 -0.16 -6.55
C ILE A 14 1.56 -1.59 -6.10
N GLY A 15 0.93 -2.07 -5.03
CA GLY A 15 1.14 -3.43 -4.53
C GLY A 15 0.78 -4.50 -5.55
N LEU A 16 -0.32 -4.32 -6.28
CA LEU A 16 -0.80 -5.26 -7.31
C LEU A 16 0.11 -5.28 -8.54
N GLU A 17 0.60 -4.12 -9.00
CA GLU A 17 1.55 -4.02 -10.11
C GLU A 17 2.86 -4.73 -9.77
N PHE A 18 3.43 -4.47 -8.59
CA PHE A 18 4.62 -5.17 -8.12
C PHE A 18 4.37 -6.68 -7.92
N ALA A 19 3.22 -7.07 -7.37
CA ALA A 19 2.88 -8.48 -7.22
C ALA A 19 2.87 -9.21 -8.57
N SER A 20 2.20 -8.63 -9.57
CA SER A 20 2.17 -9.18 -10.93
C SER A 20 3.55 -9.27 -11.55
N MET A 21 4.36 -8.20 -11.45
CA MET A 21 5.69 -8.13 -12.02
C MET A 21 6.65 -9.16 -11.40
N TYR A 22 6.68 -9.25 -10.06
CA TYR A 22 7.57 -10.20 -9.39
C TYR A 22 7.14 -11.65 -9.57
N ALA A 23 5.84 -11.94 -9.66
CA ALA A 23 5.36 -13.27 -10.02
C ALA A 23 5.82 -13.68 -11.42
N GLU A 24 5.78 -12.78 -12.41
CA GLU A 24 6.31 -13.02 -13.77
C GLU A 24 7.84 -13.24 -13.76
N PHE A 25 8.56 -12.62 -12.83
CA PHE A 25 10.00 -12.86 -12.66
C PHE A 25 10.32 -14.18 -11.94
N GLY A 26 9.29 -14.92 -11.49
CA GLY A 26 9.43 -16.22 -10.84
C GLY A 26 9.49 -16.18 -9.31
N SER A 27 9.22 -15.02 -8.68
CA SER A 27 9.07 -14.95 -7.22
C SER A 27 7.75 -15.57 -6.77
N LYS A 28 7.75 -16.32 -5.67
CA LYS A 28 6.54 -16.66 -4.93
C LYS A 28 6.08 -15.41 -4.18
N VAL A 29 4.89 -14.89 -4.52
CA VAL A 29 4.38 -13.64 -3.97
C VAL A 29 3.22 -13.89 -3.01
N THR A 30 3.30 -13.33 -1.80
CA THR A 30 2.21 -13.27 -0.83
C THR A 30 1.82 -11.82 -0.61
N LEU A 31 0.57 -11.47 -0.91
CA LEU A 31 0.02 -10.13 -0.77
C LEU A 31 -0.95 -10.07 0.40
N LEU A 32 -0.70 -9.15 1.34
CA LEU A 32 -1.52 -8.90 2.52
C LEU A 32 -2.27 -7.58 2.36
N GLU A 33 -3.60 -7.62 2.44
CA GLU A 33 -4.48 -6.45 2.40
C GLU A 33 -5.31 -6.39 3.69
N GLY A 34 -5.23 -5.27 4.40
CA GLY A 34 -5.94 -5.05 5.65
C GLY A 34 -7.46 -4.89 5.51
N GLY A 35 -7.93 -4.54 4.32
CA GLY A 35 -9.35 -4.43 4.01
C GLY A 35 -10.01 -5.79 3.78
N ASN A 36 -11.34 -5.83 3.99
CA ASN A 36 -12.15 -7.02 3.75
C ASN A 36 -12.58 -7.18 2.28
N ARG A 37 -12.25 -6.22 1.41
CA ARG A 37 -12.57 -6.21 -0.01
C ARG A 37 -11.32 -5.95 -0.84
N PHE A 38 -11.14 -6.75 -1.87
CA PHE A 38 -10.11 -6.53 -2.87
C PHE A 38 -10.51 -5.36 -3.78
N MET A 39 -9.61 -4.41 -4.02
CA MET A 39 -9.83 -3.21 -4.85
C MET A 39 -11.15 -2.48 -4.54
N PRO A 40 -11.39 -2.00 -3.31
CA PRO A 40 -12.70 -1.53 -2.85
C PRO A 40 -13.24 -0.30 -3.59
N ARG A 41 -12.39 0.40 -4.36
CA ARG A 41 -12.76 1.59 -5.16
C ARG A 41 -13.19 1.25 -6.59
N ASN A 42 -13.15 -0.03 -6.96
CA ASN A 42 -13.51 -0.51 -8.29
C ASN A 42 -14.82 -1.30 -8.24
N ASP A 43 -15.46 -1.46 -9.39
CA ASP A 43 -16.62 -2.32 -9.53
C ASP A 43 -16.25 -3.77 -9.17
N GLN A 44 -17.17 -4.46 -8.49
CA GLN A 44 -16.87 -5.76 -7.88
C GLN A 44 -16.53 -6.85 -8.90
N ASP A 45 -17.16 -6.83 -10.06
CA ASP A 45 -16.88 -7.76 -11.17
C ASP A 45 -15.48 -7.57 -11.74
N ILE A 46 -15.05 -6.32 -11.89
CA ILE A 46 -13.67 -5.98 -12.29
C ILE A 46 -12.68 -6.42 -11.22
N ALA A 47 -12.94 -6.10 -9.95
CA ALA A 47 -12.08 -6.50 -8.85
C ALA A 47 -11.91 -8.03 -8.77
N ASN A 48 -13.01 -8.78 -8.94
CA ASN A 48 -12.98 -10.24 -8.95
C ASN A 48 -12.17 -10.78 -10.13
N SER A 49 -12.36 -10.22 -11.33
CA SER A 49 -11.63 -10.64 -12.53
C SER A 49 -10.12 -10.40 -12.38
N VAL A 50 -9.71 -9.24 -11.83
CA VAL A 50 -8.29 -8.96 -11.55
C VAL A 50 -7.73 -9.93 -10.51
N LYS A 51 -8.48 -10.20 -9.43
CA LYS A 51 -8.08 -11.14 -8.40
C LYS A 51 -7.81 -12.53 -8.98
N GLU A 52 -8.75 -13.05 -9.77
CA GLU A 52 -8.60 -14.36 -10.43
C GLU A 52 -7.35 -14.42 -11.33
N VAL A 53 -7.06 -13.35 -12.09
CA VAL A 53 -5.86 -13.29 -12.94
C VAL A 53 -4.60 -13.37 -12.10
N LEU A 54 -4.53 -12.63 -10.98
CA LEU A 54 -3.38 -12.63 -10.09
C LEU A 54 -3.21 -13.99 -9.37
N GLU A 55 -4.29 -14.60 -8.90
CA GLU A 55 -4.26 -15.93 -8.29
C GLU A 55 -3.83 -17.02 -9.29
N LYS A 56 -4.25 -16.94 -10.57
CA LYS A 56 -3.76 -17.82 -11.65
C LYS A 56 -2.27 -17.67 -11.93
N LYS A 57 -1.67 -16.52 -11.63
CA LYS A 57 -0.22 -16.29 -11.67
C LYS A 57 0.51 -16.85 -10.43
N GLY A 58 -0.19 -17.46 -9.49
CA GLY A 58 0.37 -18.04 -8.27
C GLY A 58 0.56 -17.04 -7.12
N ILE A 59 -0.05 -15.86 -7.21
CA ILE A 59 -0.03 -14.87 -6.12
C ILE A 59 -1.02 -15.28 -5.04
N GLU A 60 -0.54 -15.44 -3.80
CA GLU A 60 -1.40 -15.68 -2.63
C GLU A 60 -1.92 -14.35 -2.11
N ILE A 61 -3.25 -14.15 -2.10
CA ILE A 61 -3.88 -12.89 -1.65
C ILE A 61 -4.66 -13.13 -0.37
N HIS A 62 -4.25 -12.44 0.72
CA HIS A 62 -4.92 -12.48 2.01
C HIS A 62 -5.62 -11.14 2.26
N LEU A 63 -6.94 -11.16 2.38
CA LEU A 63 -7.76 -10.03 2.84
C LEU A 63 -7.91 -10.08 4.36
N ASN A 64 -8.38 -8.99 4.96
CA ASN A 64 -8.43 -8.81 6.43
C ASN A 64 -7.06 -8.98 7.12
N ALA A 65 -5.98 -8.98 6.38
CA ALA A 65 -4.63 -9.27 6.87
C ALA A 65 -3.90 -7.99 7.27
N ARG A 66 -3.91 -7.66 8.56
CA ARG A 66 -3.23 -6.47 9.10
C ARG A 66 -1.84 -6.83 9.57
N ALA A 67 -0.82 -6.31 8.90
CA ALA A 67 0.57 -6.45 9.32
C ALA A 67 0.78 -5.83 10.73
N GLN A 68 1.52 -6.54 11.58
CA GLN A 68 1.77 -6.19 12.97
C GLN A 68 3.26 -5.90 13.23
N SER A 69 4.11 -6.84 12.88
CA SER A 69 5.55 -6.73 13.10
C SER A 69 6.35 -7.47 12.04
N ILE A 70 7.58 -7.04 11.87
CA ILE A 70 8.57 -7.64 10.99
C ILE A 70 9.79 -7.99 11.83
N HIS A 71 10.29 -9.20 11.67
CA HIS A 71 11.48 -9.69 12.35
C HIS A 71 12.47 -10.24 11.30
N ASP A 72 13.71 -9.78 11.38
CA ASP A 72 14.79 -10.36 10.59
C ASP A 72 15.12 -11.75 11.11
N THR A 73 15.40 -12.67 10.20
CA THR A 73 15.83 -14.03 10.48
C THR A 73 17.13 -14.33 9.73
N ASN A 74 17.79 -15.46 10.04
CA ASN A 74 19.02 -15.84 9.32
C ASN A 74 18.78 -16.09 7.83
N ASP A 75 17.55 -16.48 7.45
CA ASP A 75 17.17 -16.88 6.09
C ASP A 75 16.20 -15.90 5.41
N GLY A 76 16.11 -14.65 5.91
CA GLY A 76 15.22 -13.64 5.37
C GLY A 76 14.46 -12.88 6.46
N VAL A 77 13.15 -12.78 6.31
CA VAL A 77 12.26 -12.05 7.22
C VAL A 77 11.01 -12.85 7.53
N THR A 78 10.50 -12.73 8.75
CA THR A 78 9.16 -13.20 9.15
C THR A 78 8.28 -12.00 9.41
N LEU A 79 7.13 -11.92 8.75
CA LEU A 79 6.09 -10.94 9.01
C LEU A 79 4.94 -11.59 9.79
N THR A 80 4.59 -10.98 10.92
CA THR A 80 3.39 -11.33 11.69
C THR A 80 2.24 -10.44 11.26
N TYR A 81 1.09 -11.02 10.98
CA TYR A 81 -0.15 -10.29 10.70
C TYR A 81 -1.32 -10.90 11.48
N SER A 82 -2.38 -10.16 11.64
CA SER A 82 -3.62 -10.66 12.26
C SER A 82 -4.79 -10.55 11.30
N ASP A 83 -5.72 -11.50 11.38
CA ASP A 83 -7.03 -11.33 10.78
C ASP A 83 -7.78 -10.21 11.52
N VAL A 84 -8.28 -9.21 10.79
CA VAL A 84 -8.97 -8.05 11.36
C VAL A 84 -10.32 -8.44 11.96
N SER A 85 -10.93 -9.54 11.49
CA SER A 85 -12.27 -9.97 11.91
C SER A 85 -12.29 -10.63 13.29
N ASP A 86 -11.25 -11.38 13.65
CA ASP A 86 -11.19 -12.15 14.90
C ASP A 86 -9.90 -11.97 15.71
N GLY A 87 -8.92 -11.25 15.15
CA GLY A 87 -7.63 -11.01 15.79
C GLY A 87 -6.67 -12.20 15.77
N THR A 88 -7.01 -13.28 15.03
CA THR A 88 -6.15 -14.46 14.95
C THR A 88 -4.78 -14.10 14.34
N PRO A 89 -3.67 -14.44 15.01
CA PRO A 89 -2.34 -14.16 14.49
C PRO A 89 -1.89 -15.21 13.47
N TYR A 90 -1.21 -14.74 12.42
CA TYR A 90 -0.60 -15.54 11.37
C TYR A 90 0.84 -15.08 11.13
N PHE A 91 1.64 -15.94 10.50
CA PHE A 91 3.02 -15.67 10.14
C PHE A 91 3.25 -15.99 8.68
N VAL A 92 4.09 -15.21 8.03
CA VAL A 92 4.55 -15.48 6.67
C VAL A 92 6.04 -15.17 6.58
N ASP A 93 6.79 -16.09 5.97
CA ASP A 93 8.23 -15.96 5.76
C ASP A 93 8.54 -15.51 4.33
N GLY A 94 9.51 -14.63 4.20
CA GLY A 94 9.95 -14.10 2.91
C GLY A 94 11.45 -13.79 2.89
N ASP A 95 11.95 -13.52 1.70
CA ASP A 95 13.33 -13.05 1.52
C ASP A 95 13.38 -11.52 1.47
N ALA A 96 12.22 -10.90 1.13
CA ALA A 96 12.05 -9.45 1.10
C ALA A 96 10.59 -9.07 1.39
N ILE A 97 10.40 -7.83 1.85
CA ILE A 97 9.08 -7.22 2.06
C ILE A 97 9.00 -5.92 1.28
N LEU A 98 7.89 -5.74 0.55
CA LEU A 98 7.49 -4.48 -0.05
C LEU A 98 6.34 -3.86 0.73
N ILE A 99 6.54 -2.68 1.28
CA ILE A 99 5.50 -1.92 1.96
C ILE A 99 4.85 -0.95 0.96
N ALA A 100 3.58 -1.21 0.61
CA ALA A 100 2.78 -0.44 -0.36
C ALA A 100 1.45 0.03 0.24
N THR A 101 1.46 0.42 1.53
CA THR A 101 0.26 0.73 2.33
C THR A 101 -0.32 2.12 2.10
N GLY A 102 0.24 2.91 1.20
CA GLY A 102 -0.24 4.24 0.83
C GLY A 102 0.85 5.30 0.79
N ARG A 103 0.40 6.56 0.64
CA ARG A 103 1.26 7.75 0.57
C ARG A 103 0.76 8.80 1.55
N LYS A 104 1.66 9.65 2.01
CA LYS A 104 1.35 10.84 2.79
C LYS A 104 1.85 12.07 2.03
N PRO A 105 1.14 13.22 2.15
CA PRO A 105 1.62 14.47 1.61
C PRO A 105 3.03 14.80 2.15
N MET A 106 3.95 15.21 1.28
CA MET A 106 5.31 15.58 1.66
C MET A 106 5.38 17.09 1.90
N ILE A 107 4.95 17.52 3.08
CA ILE A 107 4.87 18.92 3.48
C ILE A 107 5.86 19.32 4.58
N GLU A 108 6.62 18.36 5.09
CA GLU A 108 7.61 18.61 6.14
C GLU A 108 8.68 19.59 5.65
N GLY A 109 9.03 20.57 6.48
CA GLY A 109 10.02 21.59 6.15
C GLY A 109 9.50 22.78 5.31
N LEU A 110 8.26 22.74 4.79
CA LEU A 110 7.70 23.83 3.99
C LEU A 110 7.24 25.04 4.83
N ASN A 111 7.16 24.87 6.15
CA ASN A 111 6.71 25.93 7.10
C ASN A 111 5.40 26.61 6.68
N LEU A 112 4.43 25.82 6.25
CA LEU A 112 3.16 26.27 5.66
C LEU A 112 2.38 27.22 6.58
N GLN A 113 2.43 26.99 7.89
CA GLN A 113 1.76 27.82 8.88
C GLN A 113 2.29 29.26 8.86
N ALA A 114 3.61 29.46 8.73
CA ALA A 114 4.21 30.80 8.65
C ALA A 114 3.80 31.53 7.36
N ALA A 115 3.50 30.80 6.29
CA ALA A 115 3.00 31.34 5.04
C ALA A 115 1.47 31.51 5.00
N GLY A 116 0.73 31.11 6.05
CA GLY A 116 -0.73 31.17 6.10
C GLY A 116 -1.42 30.14 5.19
N ILE A 117 -0.71 29.08 4.80
CA ILE A 117 -1.24 28.04 3.91
C ILE A 117 -1.96 26.97 4.75
N GLY A 118 -3.23 26.73 4.41
CA GLY A 118 -4.07 25.73 5.09
C GLY A 118 -3.77 24.31 4.62
N VAL A 119 -3.91 23.36 5.55
CA VAL A 119 -3.86 21.90 5.28
C VAL A 119 -5.17 21.24 5.71
N ASP A 120 -5.53 20.16 5.06
CA ASP A 120 -6.73 19.38 5.40
C ASP A 120 -6.48 18.40 6.56
N ALA A 121 -7.51 17.61 6.91
CA ALA A 121 -7.44 16.62 7.98
C ALA A 121 -6.48 15.44 7.66
N HIS A 122 -6.09 15.27 6.39
CA HIS A 122 -5.14 14.25 5.93
C HIS A 122 -3.71 14.79 5.80
N GLY A 123 -3.53 16.09 6.07
CA GLY A 123 -2.25 16.77 5.99
C GLY A 123 -1.89 17.28 4.58
N ALA A 124 -2.81 17.21 3.61
CA ALA A 124 -2.58 17.77 2.28
C ALA A 124 -2.84 19.28 2.24
N ILE A 125 -2.10 20.00 1.40
CA ILE A 125 -2.33 21.45 1.20
C ILE A 125 -3.71 21.63 0.56
N VAL A 126 -4.55 22.48 1.17
CA VAL A 126 -5.87 22.82 0.64
C VAL A 126 -5.73 23.67 -0.61
N VAL A 127 -6.28 23.21 -1.73
CA VAL A 127 -6.30 23.93 -3.01
C VAL A 127 -7.70 23.95 -3.61
N ASN A 128 -7.95 24.93 -4.48
CA ASN A 128 -9.13 24.96 -5.34
C ASN A 128 -8.91 24.22 -6.67
N ASP A 129 -9.89 24.23 -7.57
CA ASP A 129 -9.83 23.58 -8.90
C ASP A 129 -8.72 24.12 -9.80
N GLN A 130 -8.14 25.27 -9.47
CA GLN A 130 -7.01 25.86 -10.17
C GLN A 130 -5.66 25.60 -9.45
N LEU A 131 -5.65 24.66 -8.48
CA LEU A 131 -4.50 24.33 -7.64
C LEU A 131 -3.99 25.49 -6.79
N ARG A 132 -4.80 26.56 -6.60
CA ARG A 132 -4.47 27.70 -5.77
C ARG A 132 -4.74 27.38 -4.30
N THR A 133 -3.78 27.68 -3.44
CA THR A 133 -3.90 27.50 -1.99
C THR A 133 -4.80 28.55 -1.34
N THR A 134 -4.92 28.52 -0.01
CA THR A 134 -5.57 29.58 0.79
C THR A 134 -4.88 30.94 0.66
N VAL A 135 -3.63 30.97 0.15
CA VAL A 135 -2.87 32.19 -0.11
C VAL A 135 -2.92 32.52 -1.61
N PRO A 136 -3.45 33.69 -2.05
CA PRO A 136 -3.83 33.95 -3.45
C PRO A 136 -2.69 33.86 -4.49
N HIS A 137 -1.45 34.02 -4.09
CA HIS A 137 -0.27 33.97 -4.97
C HIS A 137 0.57 32.72 -4.80
N VAL A 138 0.01 31.67 -4.13
CA VAL A 138 0.68 30.38 -3.94
C VAL A 138 -0.20 29.25 -4.47
N TRP A 139 0.43 28.37 -5.23
CA TRP A 139 -0.18 27.15 -5.80
C TRP A 139 0.55 25.92 -5.25
N ALA A 140 -0.17 24.81 -5.13
CA ALA A 140 0.40 23.53 -4.75
C ALA A 140 -0.04 22.44 -5.73
N MET A 141 0.92 21.60 -6.15
CA MET A 141 0.66 20.48 -7.06
C MET A 141 1.60 19.33 -6.74
N GLY A 142 1.16 18.10 -7.07
CA GLY A 142 1.89 16.87 -6.77
C GLY A 142 1.49 16.27 -5.42
N ASP A 143 2.42 15.58 -4.78
CA ASP A 143 2.20 14.84 -3.52
C ASP A 143 2.42 15.73 -2.28
N VAL A 144 1.70 16.87 -2.20
CA VAL A 144 1.81 17.89 -1.14
C VAL A 144 0.48 18.19 -0.48
#